data_f20496e5c616927057093527f8b88aee
#
_entry.id   f20496e5c616927057093527f8b88aee
#
_cell.length_a   1.000
_cell.length_b   1.000
_cell.length_c   1.000
_cell.angle_alpha   90.00
_cell.angle_beta   90.00
_cell.angle_gamma   90.00
#
_symmetry.space_group_name_H-M   'P 1'
#
loop_
_entity.id
_entity.type
_entity.pdbx_description
1 polymer ?
#
loop_
_entity_poly.entity_id
_entity_poly.type
_entity_poly.pdbx_seq_one_letter_code
_entity_poly.pdbx_strand_id
1 'polypeptide(L)'
;MSLQSGDRFDGRGRPDDRERPSHPIATEFVLVTAALVGVSLWRRLSSDVLSLVFGSPVAFDDLLLNGLVTGGFFVAGVALFAGLYAAVRDVDVGLVLPSRNDLRLVGLAAVAPVALVGLTKLVGIVTGVPYNSLTKTAYAADTPLVPVVIVAGLGLVVAVPVLVIVCQVFVQGSFRRVLDGASAVALTTLATGFVSMSTTGGLTPVPDRGKLAGAALFALLFGGGLYARDRVADDRIRALFLAPVGLFGAVVVLSGVAAVESVASGLFALTHLAVLGLAAYAYERTGSLAVPAVAYASLLLANRLVVYLFEPGMQNW
;
A
#
# COMPACT_ATOMS: atom_id res chain seq x y z
N MET A 1 51.85 -42.02 28.16
CA MET A 1 52.37 -40.66 27.98
C MET A 1 51.37 -39.91 27.15
N SER A 2 50.37 -39.32 27.80
CA SER A 2 49.22 -38.63 27.17
C SER A 2 49.45 -37.13 27.25
N LEU A 3 49.56 -36.49 26.10
CA LEU A 3 49.60 -35.03 26.01
C LEU A 3 48.16 -34.50 25.91
N GLN A 4 47.69 -33.91 26.99
CA GLN A 4 46.49 -33.06 27.02
C GLN A 4 46.77 -31.79 26.22
N SER A 5 46.11 -31.64 25.08
CA SER A 5 46.01 -30.37 24.35
C SER A 5 44.96 -29.51 25.01
N GLY A 6 45.37 -28.43 25.65
CA GLY A 6 44.49 -27.45 26.26
C GLY A 6 43.72 -26.61 25.22
N ASP A 7 42.43 -26.79 25.20
CA ASP A 7 41.50 -25.93 24.44
C ASP A 7 41.49 -24.55 25.10
N ARG A 8 42.20 -23.59 24.52
CA ARG A 8 42.04 -22.17 24.83
C ARG A 8 40.72 -21.69 24.26
N PHE A 9 39.73 -21.59 25.10
CA PHE A 9 38.54 -20.80 24.86
C PHE A 9 38.96 -19.35 24.56
N ASP A 10 39.04 -19.02 23.28
CA ASP A 10 39.24 -17.66 22.83
C ASP A 10 37.89 -16.93 22.94
N GLY A 11 37.72 -16.30 24.11
CA GLY A 11 36.54 -15.51 24.46
C GLY A 11 36.50 -14.20 23.69
N ARG A 12 36.46 -14.28 22.36
CA ARG A 12 36.02 -13.14 21.57
C ARG A 12 34.51 -13.07 21.66
N GLY A 13 34.02 -12.31 22.64
CA GLY A 13 32.65 -11.86 22.65
C GLY A 13 32.26 -11.34 21.27
N ARG A 14 31.30 -11.98 20.61
CA ARG A 14 30.68 -11.46 19.41
C ARG A 14 30.16 -10.07 19.70
N PRO A 15 30.60 -9.01 18.98
CA PRO A 15 30.13 -7.65 19.23
C PRO A 15 28.74 -7.38 18.62
N ASP A 16 27.86 -8.34 18.57
CA ASP A 16 26.61 -8.23 17.81
C ASP A 16 25.33 -8.57 18.61
N ASP A 17 25.39 -8.48 19.93
CA ASP A 17 24.19 -8.35 20.75
C ASP A 17 23.73 -6.88 20.79
N ARG A 18 23.50 -6.30 19.60
CA ARG A 18 22.60 -5.14 19.49
C ARG A 18 21.28 -5.65 20.03
N GLU A 19 20.85 -5.08 21.14
CA GLU A 19 19.59 -5.39 21.83
C GLU A 19 18.48 -5.50 20.78
N ARG A 20 18.08 -6.74 20.45
CA ARG A 20 16.92 -6.96 19.59
C ARG A 20 15.72 -6.37 20.30
N PRO A 21 14.92 -5.52 19.65
CA PRO A 21 13.75 -4.94 20.31
C PRO A 21 12.89 -6.06 20.89
N SER A 22 12.43 -5.90 22.10
CA SER A 22 11.60 -6.88 22.83
C SER A 22 10.32 -7.24 22.06
N HIS A 23 9.85 -6.32 21.18
CA HIS A 23 8.65 -6.47 20.37
C HIS A 23 8.91 -6.06 18.91
N PRO A 24 9.53 -6.92 18.09
CA PRO A 24 9.95 -6.56 16.73
C PRO A 24 8.74 -6.19 15.84
N ILE A 25 7.61 -6.88 15.96
CA ILE A 25 6.41 -6.57 15.15
C ILE A 25 5.86 -5.17 15.46
N ALA A 26 5.76 -4.80 16.75
CA ALA A 26 5.28 -3.46 17.13
C ALA A 26 6.22 -2.36 16.61
N THR A 27 7.51 -2.60 16.68
CA THR A 27 8.52 -1.68 16.14
C THR A 27 8.33 -1.48 14.62
N GLU A 28 8.07 -2.56 13.86
CA GLU A 28 7.81 -2.45 12.42
C GLU A 28 6.51 -1.69 12.14
N PHE A 29 5.44 -1.88 12.91
CA PHE A 29 4.22 -1.06 12.76
C PHE A 29 4.46 0.43 12.97
N VAL A 30 5.22 0.80 13.99
CA VAL A 30 5.58 2.20 14.25
C VAL A 30 6.39 2.77 13.08
N LEU A 31 7.38 2.03 12.57
CA LEU A 31 8.23 2.46 11.48
C LEU A 31 7.47 2.58 10.15
N VAL A 32 6.59 1.61 9.84
CA VAL A 32 5.69 1.70 8.70
C VAL A 32 4.81 2.94 8.80
N THR A 33 4.19 3.17 9.97
CA THR A 33 3.36 4.36 10.19
C THR A 33 4.15 5.65 10.00
N ALA A 34 5.37 5.72 10.54
CA ALA A 34 6.26 6.86 10.36
C ALA A 34 6.62 7.09 8.88
N ALA A 35 6.90 6.01 8.13
CA ALA A 35 7.17 6.11 6.69
C ALA A 35 5.95 6.64 5.92
N LEU A 36 4.75 6.16 6.22
CA LEU A 36 3.50 6.64 5.61
C LEU A 36 3.22 8.11 5.92
N VAL A 37 3.49 8.54 7.16
CA VAL A 37 3.43 9.97 7.54
C VAL A 37 4.46 10.78 6.73
N GLY A 38 5.68 10.27 6.57
CA GLY A 38 6.72 10.88 5.73
C GLY A 38 6.26 11.10 4.30
N VAL A 39 5.65 10.10 3.66
CA VAL A 39 5.08 10.21 2.30
C VAL A 39 3.97 11.27 2.24
N SER A 40 3.09 11.31 3.23
CA SER A 40 2.02 12.31 3.29
C SER A 40 2.54 13.73 3.51
N LEU A 41 3.57 13.89 4.34
CA LEU A 41 4.25 15.18 4.51
C LEU A 41 4.96 15.62 3.23
N TRP A 42 5.67 14.69 2.56
CA TRP A 42 6.32 14.97 1.29
C TRP A 42 5.32 15.41 0.22
N ARG A 43 4.14 14.79 0.15
CA ARG A 43 3.08 15.23 -0.78
C ARG A 43 2.72 16.71 -0.59
N ARG A 44 2.63 17.19 0.65
CA ARG A 44 2.35 18.60 0.94
C ARG A 44 3.54 19.48 0.61
N LEU A 45 4.73 19.10 1.12
CA LEU A 45 5.94 19.85 0.86
C LEU A 45 6.23 19.99 -0.64
N SER A 46 6.02 18.93 -1.42
CA SER A 46 6.20 18.97 -2.88
C SER A 46 5.26 19.98 -3.54
N SER A 47 4.00 20.05 -3.11
CA SER A 47 3.06 21.06 -3.60
C SER A 47 3.47 22.47 -3.22
N ASP A 48 3.87 22.67 -1.95
CA ASP A 48 4.29 23.99 -1.45
C ASP A 48 5.57 24.49 -2.13
N VAL A 49 6.58 23.61 -2.29
CA VAL A 49 7.83 23.94 -2.99
C VAL A 49 7.56 24.33 -4.44
N LEU A 50 6.74 23.56 -5.16
CA LEU A 50 6.42 23.87 -6.54
C LEU A 50 5.65 25.19 -6.67
N SER A 51 4.73 25.47 -5.74
CA SER A 51 4.01 26.74 -5.72
C SER A 51 4.92 27.95 -5.45
N LEU A 52 5.97 27.78 -4.64
CA LEU A 52 6.98 28.80 -4.40
C LEU A 52 7.86 29.08 -5.64
N VAL A 53 8.19 28.03 -6.39
CA VAL A 53 9.10 28.14 -7.56
C VAL A 53 8.38 28.65 -8.80
N PHE A 54 7.15 28.14 -9.06
CA PHE A 54 6.40 28.39 -10.29
C PHE A 54 5.17 29.29 -10.11
N GLY A 55 4.91 29.75 -8.89
CA GLY A 55 3.70 30.49 -8.55
C GLY A 55 2.52 29.55 -8.21
N SER A 56 1.48 30.12 -7.59
CA SER A 56 0.28 29.35 -7.20
C SER A 56 -0.94 29.87 -7.98
N PRO A 57 -1.71 28.97 -8.63
CA PRO A 57 -1.42 27.55 -8.89
C PRO A 57 -0.25 27.39 -9.88
N VAL A 58 0.45 26.23 -9.81
CA VAL A 58 1.47 25.88 -10.82
C VAL A 58 0.76 25.82 -12.16
N ALA A 59 0.87 26.87 -12.94
CA ALA A 59 0.10 27.06 -14.17
C ALA A 59 1.00 26.85 -15.38
N PHE A 60 1.19 25.59 -15.76
CA PHE A 60 1.56 25.33 -17.14
C PHE A 60 0.26 25.21 -17.93
N ASP A 61 0.15 25.92 -19.05
CA ASP A 61 -1.02 25.82 -19.96
C ASP A 61 -1.19 24.39 -20.52
N ASP A 62 -0.13 23.60 -20.48
CA ASP A 62 -0.11 22.21 -20.93
C ASP A 62 -0.36 21.25 -19.75
N LEU A 63 -1.48 20.52 -19.81
CA LEU A 63 -1.89 19.48 -18.84
C LEU A 63 -0.81 18.40 -18.65
N LEU A 64 -0.17 17.97 -19.74
CA LEU A 64 0.86 16.95 -19.72
C LEU A 64 2.10 17.43 -18.95
N LEU A 65 2.59 18.64 -19.27
CA LEU A 65 3.77 19.23 -18.64
C LEU A 65 3.51 19.46 -17.15
N ASN A 66 2.36 20.02 -16.80
CA ASN A 66 1.95 20.22 -15.41
C ASN A 66 1.92 18.89 -14.63
N GLY A 67 1.28 17.86 -15.20
CA GLY A 67 1.20 16.53 -14.59
C GLY A 67 2.57 15.85 -14.45
N LEU A 68 3.47 15.98 -15.43
CA LEU A 68 4.81 15.41 -15.38
C LEU A 68 5.69 16.12 -14.37
N VAL A 69 5.67 17.46 -14.30
CA VAL A 69 6.47 18.23 -13.35
C VAL A 69 5.99 17.96 -11.92
N THR A 70 4.72 18.14 -11.66
CA THR A 70 4.16 17.96 -10.30
C THR A 70 4.20 16.50 -9.85
N GLY A 71 3.76 15.59 -10.69
CA GLY A 71 3.76 14.15 -10.42
C GLY A 71 5.18 13.58 -10.36
N GLY A 72 6.04 13.94 -11.31
CA GLY A 72 7.43 13.49 -11.36
C GLY A 72 8.24 13.94 -10.15
N PHE A 73 8.11 15.22 -9.73
CA PHE A 73 8.76 15.72 -8.53
C PHE A 73 8.29 14.97 -7.27
N PHE A 74 6.99 14.70 -7.17
CA PHE A 74 6.44 13.91 -6.07
C PHE A 74 7.01 12.48 -6.05
N VAL A 75 6.97 11.78 -7.19
CA VAL A 75 7.50 10.40 -7.32
C VAL A 75 9.00 10.35 -7.04
N ALA A 76 9.78 11.31 -7.55
CA ALA A 76 11.23 11.37 -7.31
C ALA A 76 11.56 11.47 -5.81
N GLY A 77 10.84 12.31 -5.07
CA GLY A 77 11.06 12.42 -3.62
C GLY A 77 10.61 11.16 -2.85
N VAL A 78 9.50 10.52 -3.25
CA VAL A 78 9.08 9.25 -2.64
C VAL A 78 10.11 8.15 -2.93
N ALA A 79 10.67 8.09 -4.14
CA ALA A 79 11.70 7.14 -4.52
C ALA A 79 13.01 7.37 -3.75
N LEU A 80 13.44 8.62 -3.60
CA LEU A 80 14.60 8.98 -2.77
C LEU A 80 14.39 8.56 -1.31
N PHE A 81 13.23 8.86 -0.75
CA PHE A 81 12.87 8.45 0.61
C PHE A 81 12.87 6.94 0.77
N ALA A 82 12.34 6.20 -0.21
CA ALA A 82 12.36 4.73 -0.22
C ALA A 82 13.79 4.17 -0.29
N GLY A 83 14.65 4.77 -1.11
CA GLY A 83 16.07 4.40 -1.19
C GLY A 83 16.81 4.61 0.14
N LEU A 84 16.60 5.75 0.79
CA LEU A 84 17.15 6.03 2.12
C LEU A 84 16.60 5.06 3.18
N TYR A 85 15.30 4.82 3.16
CA TYR A 85 14.65 3.86 4.06
C TYR A 85 15.23 2.45 3.89
N ALA A 86 15.35 2.00 2.64
CA ALA A 86 15.90 0.69 2.31
C ALA A 86 17.37 0.56 2.75
N ALA A 87 18.20 1.59 2.50
CA ALA A 87 19.60 1.61 2.89
C ALA A 87 19.79 1.57 4.42
N VAL A 88 19.00 2.36 5.18
CA VAL A 88 19.08 2.40 6.64
C VAL A 88 18.56 1.12 7.28
N ARG A 89 17.55 0.49 6.65
CA ARG A 89 16.85 -0.67 7.18
C ARG A 89 17.34 -2.00 6.62
N ASP A 90 18.26 -1.97 5.66
CA ASP A 90 18.72 -3.16 4.93
C ASP A 90 17.55 -3.95 4.32
N VAL A 91 16.65 -3.22 3.65
CA VAL A 91 15.51 -3.78 2.94
C VAL A 91 15.87 -3.94 1.47
N ASP A 92 15.74 -5.17 0.97
CA ASP A 92 15.88 -5.42 -0.47
C ASP A 92 14.71 -4.79 -1.24
N VAL A 93 15.03 -3.86 -2.12
CA VAL A 93 14.03 -3.12 -2.92
C VAL A 93 13.51 -3.94 -4.11
N GLY A 94 14.16 -5.05 -4.45
CA GLY A 94 13.67 -5.95 -5.51
C GLY A 94 13.57 -5.30 -6.91
N LEU A 95 14.59 -4.52 -7.30
CA LEU A 95 14.65 -3.88 -8.64
C LEU A 95 14.98 -4.87 -9.77
N VAL A 96 14.99 -6.16 -9.46
CA VAL A 96 15.26 -7.23 -10.44
C VAL A 96 14.05 -7.42 -11.34
N LEU A 97 14.29 -7.59 -12.64
CA LEU A 97 13.22 -7.94 -13.57
C LEU A 97 12.75 -9.39 -13.35
N PRO A 98 11.45 -9.68 -13.56
CA PRO A 98 10.92 -11.02 -13.41
C PRO A 98 11.60 -11.99 -14.38
N SER A 99 11.88 -13.21 -13.90
CA SER A 99 12.46 -14.28 -14.69
C SER A 99 11.43 -14.90 -15.67
N ARG A 100 11.89 -15.72 -16.60
CA ARG A 100 10.98 -16.47 -17.50
C ARG A 100 10.03 -17.39 -16.73
N ASN A 101 10.44 -17.88 -15.56
CA ASN A 101 9.59 -18.73 -14.72
C ASN A 101 8.45 -17.93 -14.06
N ASP A 102 8.61 -16.62 -13.93
CA ASP A 102 7.65 -15.73 -13.31
C ASP A 102 6.58 -15.21 -14.30
N LEU A 103 6.71 -15.51 -15.60
CA LEU A 103 5.79 -15.04 -16.64
C LEU A 103 4.31 -15.41 -16.35
N ARG A 104 4.05 -16.54 -15.68
CA ARG A 104 2.70 -16.91 -15.26
C ARG A 104 2.15 -15.94 -14.22
N LEU A 105 2.97 -15.50 -13.26
CA LEU A 105 2.58 -14.50 -12.27
C LEU A 105 2.41 -13.11 -12.89
N VAL A 106 3.25 -12.75 -13.84
CA VAL A 106 3.10 -11.50 -14.62
C VAL A 106 1.78 -11.52 -15.40
N GLY A 107 1.47 -12.64 -16.09
CA GLY A 107 0.19 -12.82 -16.79
C GLY A 107 -1.01 -12.75 -15.84
N LEU A 108 -0.93 -13.39 -14.68
CA LEU A 108 -1.97 -13.33 -13.66
C LEU A 108 -2.14 -11.89 -13.12
N ALA A 109 -1.04 -11.19 -12.84
CA ALA A 109 -1.04 -9.80 -12.40
C ALA A 109 -1.66 -8.84 -13.45
N ALA A 110 -1.52 -9.16 -14.74
CA ALA A 110 -2.13 -8.38 -15.82
C ALA A 110 -3.64 -8.69 -15.99
N VAL A 111 -4.02 -9.96 -15.94
CA VAL A 111 -5.38 -10.41 -16.33
C VAL A 111 -6.35 -10.42 -15.14
N ALA A 112 -5.92 -10.84 -13.95
CA ALA A 112 -6.83 -10.99 -12.82
C ALA A 112 -7.50 -9.66 -12.39
N PRO A 113 -6.80 -8.50 -12.31
CA PRO A 113 -7.46 -7.24 -12.01
C PRO A 113 -8.53 -6.86 -13.03
N VAL A 114 -8.27 -7.07 -14.32
CA VAL A 114 -9.23 -6.78 -15.41
C VAL A 114 -10.47 -7.67 -15.29
N ALA A 115 -10.28 -8.96 -15.05
CA ALA A 115 -11.37 -9.91 -14.86
C ALA A 115 -12.24 -9.55 -13.63
N LEU A 116 -11.62 -9.19 -12.51
CA LEU A 116 -12.33 -8.78 -11.29
C LEU A 116 -13.10 -7.46 -11.48
N VAL A 117 -12.53 -6.50 -12.20
CA VAL A 117 -13.21 -5.25 -12.58
C VAL A 117 -14.40 -5.57 -13.50
N GLY A 118 -14.24 -6.43 -14.50
CA GLY A 118 -15.31 -6.89 -15.37
C GLY A 118 -16.44 -7.57 -14.60
N LEU A 119 -16.10 -8.46 -13.67
CA LEU A 119 -17.08 -9.12 -12.79
C LEU A 119 -17.82 -8.09 -11.92
N THR A 120 -17.12 -7.12 -11.32
CA THR A 120 -17.75 -6.06 -10.53
C THR A 120 -18.71 -5.23 -11.37
N LYS A 121 -18.32 -4.90 -12.63
CA LYS A 121 -19.19 -4.19 -13.56
C LYS A 121 -20.46 -5.01 -13.90
N LEU A 122 -20.30 -6.31 -14.17
CA LEU A 122 -21.45 -7.19 -14.44
C LEU A 122 -22.43 -7.25 -13.25
N VAL A 123 -21.90 -7.41 -12.03
CA VAL A 123 -22.73 -7.36 -10.82
C VAL A 123 -23.41 -5.99 -10.67
N GLY A 124 -22.70 -4.92 -10.96
CA GLY A 124 -23.27 -3.56 -10.96
C GLY A 124 -24.46 -3.44 -11.93
N ILE A 125 -24.36 -3.98 -13.14
CA ILE A 125 -25.45 -4.00 -14.13
C ILE A 125 -26.67 -4.77 -13.59
N VAL A 126 -26.43 -5.96 -13.00
CA VAL A 126 -27.53 -6.81 -12.48
C VAL A 126 -28.19 -6.20 -11.25
N THR A 127 -27.44 -5.47 -10.42
CA THR A 127 -27.94 -4.85 -9.19
C THR A 127 -28.38 -3.39 -9.36
N GLY A 128 -28.25 -2.84 -10.57
CA GLY A 128 -28.60 -1.44 -10.86
C GLY A 128 -27.64 -0.40 -10.29
N VAL A 129 -26.42 -0.82 -9.90
CA VAL A 129 -25.39 0.07 -9.34
C VAL A 129 -24.42 0.47 -10.44
N PRO A 130 -24.38 1.76 -10.83
CA PRO A 130 -23.45 2.24 -11.84
C PRO A 130 -21.99 2.13 -11.37
N TYR A 131 -21.08 1.73 -12.25
CA TYR A 131 -19.67 1.52 -11.90
C TYR A 131 -18.95 2.84 -11.58
N ASN A 132 -19.34 3.94 -12.22
CA ASN A 132 -18.81 5.28 -11.98
C ASN A 132 -19.11 5.76 -10.54
N SER A 133 -20.24 5.33 -9.94
CA SER A 133 -20.54 5.62 -8.54
C SER A 133 -19.58 4.94 -7.57
N LEU A 134 -19.04 3.76 -7.94
CA LEU A 134 -18.05 3.01 -7.15
C LEU A 134 -16.65 3.63 -7.28
N THR A 135 -16.26 4.04 -8.49
CA THR A 135 -14.94 4.64 -8.76
C THR A 135 -14.87 6.13 -8.46
N LYS A 136 -16.04 6.80 -8.27
CA LYS A 136 -16.16 8.26 -8.17
C LYS A 136 -15.46 8.98 -9.33
N THR A 137 -15.57 8.40 -10.52
CA THR A 137 -15.00 8.94 -11.77
C THR A 137 -16.11 9.16 -12.76
N ALA A 138 -16.15 10.32 -13.43
CA ALA A 138 -17.08 10.63 -14.49
C ALA A 138 -16.37 11.20 -15.71
N TYR A 139 -16.91 10.90 -16.88
CA TYR A 139 -16.51 11.52 -18.15
C TYR A 139 -17.77 12.08 -18.81
N ALA A 140 -17.69 13.28 -19.40
CA ALA A 140 -18.78 13.79 -20.22
C ALA A 140 -18.99 12.89 -21.45
N ALA A 141 -20.20 12.87 -22.00
CA ALA A 141 -20.55 11.98 -23.10
C ALA A 141 -19.70 12.21 -24.37
N ASP A 142 -19.24 13.45 -24.55
CA ASP A 142 -18.44 13.92 -25.67
C ASP A 142 -16.96 14.11 -25.34
N THR A 143 -16.48 13.56 -24.20
CA THR A 143 -15.08 13.72 -23.78
C THR A 143 -14.13 13.14 -24.81
N PRO A 144 -13.22 13.94 -25.41
CA PRO A 144 -12.26 13.44 -26.38
C PRO A 144 -11.32 12.41 -25.77
N LEU A 145 -10.91 11.41 -26.55
CA LEU A 145 -10.01 10.33 -26.09
C LEU A 145 -8.65 10.85 -25.61
N VAL A 146 -8.08 11.85 -26.30
CA VAL A 146 -6.71 12.33 -26.04
C VAL A 146 -6.53 12.83 -24.60
N PRO A 147 -7.33 13.75 -24.05
CA PRO A 147 -7.24 14.15 -22.64
C PRO A 147 -7.40 12.97 -21.67
N VAL A 148 -8.30 12.03 -21.98
CA VAL A 148 -8.51 10.84 -21.12
C VAL A 148 -7.24 9.98 -21.06
N VAL A 149 -6.60 9.73 -22.21
CA VAL A 149 -5.35 8.97 -22.28
C VAL A 149 -4.21 9.69 -21.57
N ILE A 150 -4.11 11.02 -21.71
CA ILE A 150 -3.11 11.82 -21.00
C ILE A 150 -3.31 11.70 -19.46
N VAL A 151 -4.52 11.95 -18.98
CA VAL A 151 -4.83 11.86 -17.52
C VAL A 151 -4.66 10.43 -17.01
N ALA A 152 -5.05 9.42 -17.80
CA ALA A 152 -4.84 8.03 -17.42
C ALA A 152 -3.35 7.68 -17.36
N GLY A 153 -2.57 8.07 -18.39
CA GLY A 153 -1.12 7.84 -18.45
C GLY A 153 -0.37 8.52 -17.30
N LEU A 154 -0.64 9.81 -17.04
CA LEU A 154 -0.09 10.53 -15.92
C LEU A 154 -0.44 9.87 -14.58
N GLY A 155 -1.71 9.44 -14.43
CA GLY A 155 -2.16 8.70 -13.26
C GLY A 155 -1.35 7.41 -13.04
N LEU A 156 -1.05 6.66 -14.11
CA LEU A 156 -0.22 5.45 -14.02
C LEU A 156 1.22 5.77 -13.66
N VAL A 157 1.84 6.74 -14.35
CA VAL A 157 3.24 7.12 -14.13
C VAL A 157 3.47 7.62 -12.70
N VAL A 158 2.47 8.23 -12.07
CA VAL A 158 2.58 8.74 -10.69
C VAL A 158 2.07 7.71 -9.67
N ALA A 159 0.85 7.17 -9.87
CA ALA A 159 0.22 6.35 -8.86
C ALA A 159 0.86 4.97 -8.72
N VAL A 160 1.24 4.33 -9.82
CA VAL A 160 1.80 2.97 -9.78
C VAL A 160 3.13 2.91 -9.04
N PRO A 161 4.15 3.74 -9.33
CA PRO A 161 5.40 3.73 -8.57
C PRO A 161 5.17 4.02 -7.09
N VAL A 162 4.31 4.99 -6.75
CA VAL A 162 4.04 5.32 -5.34
C VAL A 162 3.33 4.17 -4.62
N LEU A 163 2.33 3.52 -5.24
CA LEU A 163 1.67 2.34 -4.68
C LEU A 163 2.68 1.20 -4.44
N VAL A 164 3.53 0.91 -5.43
CA VAL A 164 4.58 -0.11 -5.30
C VAL A 164 5.53 0.22 -4.15
N ILE A 165 6.01 1.45 -4.05
CA ILE A 165 6.90 1.86 -2.97
C ILE A 165 6.19 1.73 -1.61
N VAL A 166 4.99 2.28 -1.49
CA VAL A 166 4.22 2.27 -0.23
C VAL A 166 3.89 0.84 0.19
N CYS A 167 3.33 0.03 -0.70
CA CYS A 167 2.83 -1.29 -0.34
C CYS A 167 3.95 -2.33 -0.22
N GLN A 168 4.92 -2.36 -1.16
CA GLN A 168 5.94 -3.40 -1.18
C GLN A 168 7.21 -2.99 -0.44
N VAL A 169 7.72 -1.75 -0.62
CA VAL A 169 8.98 -1.37 0.02
C VAL A 169 8.77 -1.02 1.50
N PHE A 170 7.83 -0.12 1.80
CA PHE A 170 7.63 0.29 3.19
C PHE A 170 6.86 -0.75 4.02
N VAL A 171 5.70 -1.22 3.54
CA VAL A 171 4.85 -2.10 4.34
C VAL A 171 5.36 -3.54 4.30
N GLN A 172 5.44 -4.15 3.12
CA GLN A 172 5.85 -5.56 2.99
C GLN A 172 7.32 -5.76 3.36
N GLY A 173 8.22 -4.86 2.93
CA GLY A 173 9.63 -4.92 3.27
C GLY A 173 9.87 -4.90 4.79
N SER A 174 9.10 -4.10 5.54
CA SER A 174 9.15 -4.09 7.01
C SER A 174 8.66 -5.40 7.61
N PHE A 175 7.50 -5.90 7.18
CA PHE A 175 6.92 -7.11 7.78
C PHE A 175 7.71 -8.37 7.48
N ARG A 176 8.32 -8.49 6.30
CA ARG A 176 9.23 -9.62 5.94
C ARG A 176 10.45 -9.75 6.85
N ARG A 177 10.83 -8.71 7.58
CA ARG A 177 11.95 -8.75 8.52
C ARG A 177 11.61 -9.51 9.81
N VAL A 178 10.33 -9.60 10.16
CA VAL A 178 9.87 -10.10 11.47
C VAL A 178 8.84 -11.23 11.35
N LEU A 179 8.31 -11.48 10.15
CA LEU A 179 7.29 -12.49 9.87
C LEU A 179 7.76 -13.43 8.76
N ASP A 180 7.18 -14.63 8.74
CA ASP A 180 7.28 -15.55 7.60
C ASP A 180 6.54 -15.00 6.38
N GLY A 181 6.86 -15.51 5.18
CA GLY A 181 6.34 -14.98 3.93
C GLY A 181 4.81 -14.97 3.85
N ALA A 182 4.11 -15.99 4.33
CA ALA A 182 2.65 -16.06 4.27
C ALA A 182 2.01 -15.02 5.20
N SER A 183 2.52 -14.91 6.44
CA SER A 183 2.06 -13.91 7.42
C SER A 183 2.38 -12.49 6.96
N ALA A 184 3.55 -12.27 6.35
CA ALA A 184 3.92 -10.97 5.78
C ALA A 184 2.98 -10.57 4.65
N VAL A 185 2.63 -11.48 3.71
CA VAL A 185 1.65 -11.22 2.63
C VAL A 185 0.28 -10.87 3.20
N ALA A 186 -0.23 -11.67 4.15
CA ALA A 186 -1.53 -11.44 4.76
C ALA A 186 -1.59 -10.08 5.47
N LEU A 187 -0.60 -9.79 6.32
CA LEU A 187 -0.56 -8.53 7.08
C LEU A 187 -0.34 -7.32 6.16
N THR A 188 0.50 -7.47 5.13
CA THR A 188 0.65 -6.44 4.09
C THR A 188 -0.67 -6.15 3.40
N THR A 189 -1.40 -7.17 2.97
CA THR A 189 -2.70 -7.01 2.31
C THR A 189 -3.70 -6.25 3.20
N LEU A 190 -3.80 -6.61 4.48
CA LEU A 190 -4.69 -5.95 5.43
C LEU A 190 -4.25 -4.51 5.72
N ALA A 191 -2.97 -4.29 5.99
CA ALA A 191 -2.44 -2.97 6.30
C ALA A 191 -2.55 -2.03 5.09
N THR A 192 -2.16 -2.49 3.89
CA THR A 192 -2.29 -1.70 2.66
C THR A 192 -3.75 -1.49 2.27
N GLY A 193 -4.61 -2.49 2.48
CA GLY A 193 -6.06 -2.34 2.35
C GLY A 193 -6.59 -1.22 3.23
N PHE A 194 -6.24 -1.21 4.51
CA PHE A 194 -6.64 -0.16 5.43
C PHE A 194 -6.14 1.23 5.00
N VAL A 195 -4.86 1.38 4.64
CA VAL A 195 -4.27 2.70 4.36
C VAL A 195 -4.51 3.20 2.95
N SER A 196 -4.60 2.33 1.95
CA SER A 196 -4.64 2.71 0.53
C SER A 196 -6.02 2.61 -0.11
N MET A 197 -7.00 1.90 0.49
CA MET A 197 -8.37 1.91 -0.03
C MET A 197 -9.08 3.20 0.38
N SER A 198 -9.53 3.97 -0.59
CA SER A 198 -10.29 5.19 -0.34
C SER A 198 -11.71 4.89 0.16
N THR A 199 -12.23 5.74 1.05
CA THR A 199 -13.65 5.72 1.42
C THR A 199 -14.55 6.18 0.27
N THR A 200 -13.98 6.90 -0.70
CA THR A 200 -14.69 7.39 -1.90
C THR A 200 -14.54 6.48 -3.11
N GLY A 201 -13.90 5.33 -2.95
CA GLY A 201 -13.68 4.31 -3.98
C GLY A 201 -12.27 4.30 -4.56
N GLY A 202 -11.78 3.11 -4.88
CA GLY A 202 -10.48 2.87 -5.51
C GLY A 202 -9.26 2.92 -4.58
N LEU A 203 -8.07 2.72 -5.19
CA LEU A 203 -6.80 2.80 -4.49
C LEU A 203 -6.25 4.23 -4.53
N THR A 204 -5.78 4.69 -3.38
CA THR A 204 -5.02 5.94 -3.26
C THR A 204 -3.56 5.64 -2.92
N PRO A 205 -2.61 6.22 -3.66
CA PRO A 205 -1.18 5.98 -3.40
C PRO A 205 -0.69 6.63 -2.10
N VAL A 206 -1.44 7.61 -1.58
CA VAL A 206 -1.11 8.31 -0.34
C VAL A 206 -2.29 8.21 0.61
N PRO A 207 -2.09 7.70 1.83
CA PRO A 207 -3.14 7.60 2.84
C PRO A 207 -3.70 8.97 3.22
N ASP A 208 -5.01 9.01 3.49
CA ASP A 208 -5.63 10.20 4.06
C ASP A 208 -5.27 10.40 5.55
N ARG A 209 -5.56 11.60 6.08
CA ARG A 209 -5.21 11.95 7.47
C ARG A 209 -5.90 11.07 8.49
N GLY A 210 -7.16 10.69 8.25
CA GLY A 210 -7.92 9.87 9.18
C GLY A 210 -7.33 8.47 9.30
N LYS A 211 -6.90 7.88 8.17
CA LYS A 211 -6.24 6.57 8.14
C LYS A 211 -4.85 6.60 8.76
N LEU A 212 -4.09 7.69 8.54
CA LEU A 212 -2.80 7.86 9.22
C LEU A 212 -2.98 7.98 10.74
N ALA A 213 -3.97 8.74 11.18
CA ALA A 213 -4.31 8.85 12.60
C ALA A 213 -4.73 7.48 13.18
N GLY A 214 -5.55 6.73 12.43
CA GLY A 214 -5.94 5.36 12.79
C GLY A 214 -4.74 4.41 12.86
N ALA A 215 -3.82 4.45 11.89
CA ALA A 215 -2.60 3.64 11.90
C ALA A 215 -1.69 4.01 13.07
N ALA A 216 -1.54 5.31 13.38
CA ALA A 216 -0.77 5.78 14.52
C ALA A 216 -1.40 5.34 15.85
N LEU A 217 -2.71 5.45 15.98
CA LEU A 217 -3.44 4.96 17.16
C LEU A 217 -3.27 3.46 17.34
N PHE A 218 -3.41 2.67 16.24
CA PHE A 218 -3.17 1.24 16.27
C PHE A 218 -1.74 0.90 16.73
N ALA A 219 -0.73 1.58 16.16
CA ALA A 219 0.67 1.38 16.53
C ALA A 219 0.92 1.70 18.01
N LEU A 220 0.33 2.77 18.54
CA LEU A 220 0.41 3.16 19.94
C LEU A 220 -0.28 2.15 20.87
N LEU A 221 -1.51 1.72 20.54
CA LEU A 221 -2.25 0.73 21.32
C LEU A 221 -1.52 -0.62 21.33
N PHE A 222 -1.02 -1.05 20.16
CA PHE A 222 -0.31 -2.32 20.03
C PHE A 222 1.03 -2.31 20.74
N GLY A 223 1.87 -1.30 20.49
CA GLY A 223 3.16 -1.15 21.15
C GLY A 223 3.03 -0.92 22.66
N GLY A 224 2.13 -0.04 23.06
CA GLY A 224 1.83 0.24 24.47
C GLY A 224 1.24 -0.97 25.20
N GLY A 225 0.34 -1.71 24.54
CA GLY A 225 -0.25 -2.94 25.08
C GLY A 225 0.78 -4.04 25.31
N LEU A 226 1.69 -4.25 24.35
CA LEU A 226 2.78 -5.22 24.50
C LEU A 226 3.76 -4.81 25.62
N TYR A 227 4.15 -3.55 25.66
CA TYR A 227 5.03 -3.03 26.71
C TYR A 227 4.43 -3.15 28.10
N ALA A 228 3.15 -2.83 28.25
CA ALA A 228 2.44 -2.98 29.54
C ALA A 228 2.29 -4.45 29.95
N ARG A 229 1.99 -5.33 28.98
CA ARG A 229 1.87 -6.78 29.19
C ARG A 229 3.12 -7.39 29.79
N ASP A 230 4.31 -6.98 29.37
CA ASP A 230 5.58 -7.54 29.87
C ASP A 230 5.87 -7.18 31.32
N ARG A 231 5.22 -6.16 31.84
CA ARG A 231 5.40 -5.70 33.24
C ARG A 231 4.46 -6.37 34.25
N VAL A 232 3.52 -7.18 33.77
CA VAL A 232 2.49 -7.80 34.60
C VAL A 232 2.71 -9.30 34.65
N ALA A 233 2.73 -9.87 35.88
CA ALA A 233 2.94 -11.29 36.08
C ALA A 233 1.67 -12.14 35.85
N ASP A 234 0.48 -11.55 36.03
CA ASP A 234 -0.81 -12.25 35.93
C ASP A 234 -1.26 -12.34 34.45
N ASP A 235 -1.44 -13.59 33.96
CA ASP A 235 -1.82 -13.84 32.56
C ASP A 235 -3.22 -13.32 32.19
N ARG A 236 -4.15 -13.23 33.14
CA ARG A 236 -5.48 -12.67 32.90
C ARG A 236 -5.42 -11.18 32.69
N ILE A 237 -4.58 -10.50 33.47
CA ILE A 237 -4.37 -9.05 33.33
C ILE A 237 -3.58 -8.77 32.05
N ARG A 238 -2.60 -9.62 31.68
CA ARG A 238 -1.88 -9.52 30.41
C ARG A 238 -2.79 -9.51 29.18
N ALA A 239 -3.84 -10.33 29.17
CA ALA A 239 -4.79 -10.36 28.06
C ALA A 239 -5.56 -9.04 27.91
N LEU A 240 -5.87 -8.36 29.02
CA LEU A 240 -6.58 -7.08 29.01
C LEU A 240 -5.81 -5.96 28.30
N PHE A 241 -4.47 -5.97 28.32
CA PHE A 241 -3.67 -4.95 27.65
C PHE A 241 -3.73 -5.04 26.11
N LEU A 242 -4.11 -6.18 25.54
CA LEU A 242 -4.34 -6.34 24.11
C LEU A 242 -5.80 -6.15 23.71
N ALA A 243 -6.72 -6.06 24.66
CA ALA A 243 -8.14 -5.84 24.37
C ALA A 243 -8.41 -4.54 23.58
N PRO A 244 -7.74 -3.39 23.84
CA PRO A 244 -7.92 -2.18 23.03
C PRO A 244 -7.51 -2.37 21.56
N VAL A 245 -6.47 -3.19 21.31
CA VAL A 245 -6.02 -3.53 19.95
C VAL A 245 -7.08 -4.35 19.21
N GLY A 246 -7.61 -5.39 19.89
CA GLY A 246 -8.72 -6.20 19.35
C GLY A 246 -9.97 -5.40 19.10
N LEU A 247 -10.33 -4.50 20.04
CA LEU A 247 -11.47 -3.60 19.88
C LEU A 247 -11.28 -2.65 18.69
N PHE A 248 -10.10 -2.05 18.56
CA PHE A 248 -9.78 -1.19 17.41
C PHE A 248 -9.92 -1.96 16.09
N GLY A 249 -9.33 -3.17 16.00
CA GLY A 249 -9.45 -4.04 14.83
C GLY A 249 -10.91 -4.38 14.51
N ALA A 250 -11.70 -4.73 15.52
CA ALA A 250 -13.14 -4.99 15.36
C ALA A 250 -13.89 -3.77 14.83
N VAL A 251 -13.62 -2.58 15.39
CA VAL A 251 -14.25 -1.31 14.92
C VAL A 251 -13.87 -1.04 13.46
N VAL A 252 -12.62 -1.22 13.06
CA VAL A 252 -12.18 -1.05 11.66
C VAL A 252 -12.90 -2.02 10.72
N VAL A 253 -12.96 -3.30 11.08
CA VAL A 253 -13.67 -4.31 10.28
C VAL A 253 -15.16 -4.01 10.19
N LEU A 254 -15.81 -3.75 11.31
CA LEU A 254 -17.24 -3.44 11.34
C LEU A 254 -17.57 -2.16 10.55
N SER A 255 -16.73 -1.12 10.67
CA SER A 255 -16.88 0.10 9.86
C SER A 255 -16.73 -0.17 8.37
N GLY A 256 -15.77 -1.02 7.99
CA GLY A 256 -15.59 -1.45 6.60
C GLY A 256 -16.81 -2.22 6.06
N VAL A 257 -17.35 -3.14 6.86
CA VAL A 257 -18.58 -3.89 6.50
C VAL A 257 -19.79 -2.96 6.42
N ALA A 258 -19.95 -2.04 7.39
CA ALA A 258 -21.04 -1.07 7.41
C ALA A 258 -20.99 -0.08 6.23
N ALA A 259 -19.82 0.19 5.67
CA ALA A 259 -19.64 1.01 4.47
C ALA A 259 -20.05 0.30 3.16
N VAL A 260 -20.37 -1.00 3.21
CA VAL A 260 -20.86 -1.75 2.05
C VAL A 260 -22.36 -1.51 1.86
N GLU A 261 -22.69 -0.61 0.94
CA GLU A 261 -24.09 -0.22 0.66
C GLU A 261 -24.79 -1.19 -0.31
N SER A 262 -24.03 -1.97 -1.08
CA SER A 262 -24.55 -2.89 -2.09
C SER A 262 -23.59 -4.07 -2.32
N VAL A 263 -24.10 -5.14 -2.95
CA VAL A 263 -23.26 -6.27 -3.38
C VAL A 263 -22.15 -5.81 -4.33
N ALA A 264 -22.44 -4.85 -5.22
CA ALA A 264 -21.47 -4.29 -6.15
C ALA A 264 -20.35 -3.52 -5.41
N SER A 265 -20.69 -2.71 -4.39
CA SER A 265 -19.69 -1.98 -3.59
C SER A 265 -18.83 -2.94 -2.75
N GLY A 266 -19.42 -3.99 -2.19
CA GLY A 266 -18.68 -5.05 -1.49
C GLY A 266 -17.70 -5.78 -2.43
N LEU A 267 -18.16 -6.15 -3.63
CA LEU A 267 -17.30 -6.80 -4.63
C LEU A 267 -16.20 -5.86 -5.14
N PHE A 268 -16.49 -4.57 -5.28
CA PHE A 268 -15.49 -3.55 -5.62
C PHE A 268 -14.39 -3.47 -4.55
N ALA A 269 -14.75 -3.41 -3.27
CA ALA A 269 -13.78 -3.44 -2.17
C ALA A 269 -12.95 -4.73 -2.16
N LEU A 270 -13.60 -5.89 -2.34
CA LEU A 270 -12.91 -7.19 -2.43
C LEU A 270 -11.98 -7.28 -3.63
N THR A 271 -12.35 -6.69 -4.78
CA THR A 271 -11.48 -6.59 -5.96
C THR A 271 -10.18 -5.87 -5.62
N HIS A 272 -10.26 -4.73 -4.93
CA HIS A 272 -9.08 -3.97 -4.54
C HIS A 272 -8.21 -4.74 -3.53
N LEU A 273 -8.81 -5.37 -2.53
CA LEU A 273 -8.09 -6.22 -1.57
C LEU A 273 -7.44 -7.43 -2.27
N ALA A 274 -8.13 -8.07 -3.20
CA ALA A 274 -7.59 -9.19 -3.95
C ALA A 274 -6.37 -8.79 -4.80
N VAL A 275 -6.42 -7.60 -5.43
CA VAL A 275 -5.28 -7.07 -6.21
C VAL A 275 -4.11 -6.68 -5.29
N LEU A 276 -4.36 -6.08 -4.12
CA LEU A 276 -3.32 -5.83 -3.12
C LEU A 276 -2.67 -7.13 -2.64
N GLY A 277 -3.48 -8.16 -2.36
CA GLY A 277 -3.00 -9.48 -1.96
C GLY A 277 -2.21 -10.18 -3.08
N LEU A 278 -2.70 -10.11 -4.32
CA LEU A 278 -1.98 -10.63 -5.48
C LEU A 278 -0.63 -9.94 -5.67
N ALA A 279 -0.59 -8.62 -5.55
CA ALA A 279 0.63 -7.82 -5.64
C ALA A 279 1.64 -8.20 -4.53
N ALA A 280 1.18 -8.33 -3.28
CA ALA A 280 2.00 -8.76 -2.17
C ALA A 280 2.53 -10.20 -2.35
N TYR A 281 1.67 -11.13 -2.77
CA TYR A 281 2.06 -12.50 -3.07
C TYR A 281 3.06 -12.59 -4.22
N ALA A 282 2.82 -11.84 -5.29
CA ALA A 282 3.70 -11.82 -6.44
C ALA A 282 5.09 -11.27 -6.09
N TYR A 283 5.16 -10.20 -5.30
CA TYR A 283 6.43 -9.67 -4.79
C TYR A 283 7.15 -10.68 -3.89
N GLU A 284 6.42 -11.39 -3.01
CA GLU A 284 7.01 -12.43 -2.15
C GLU A 284 7.64 -13.56 -2.96
N ARG A 285 7.02 -13.94 -4.09
CA ARG A 285 7.46 -15.05 -4.93
C ARG A 285 8.58 -14.69 -5.90
N THR A 286 8.56 -13.48 -6.43
CA THR A 286 9.46 -13.06 -7.51
C THR A 286 10.60 -12.18 -7.04
N GLY A 287 10.46 -11.54 -5.88
CA GLY A 287 11.37 -10.49 -5.43
C GLY A 287 11.40 -9.26 -6.36
N SER A 288 10.47 -9.15 -7.33
CA SER A 288 10.47 -8.12 -8.35
C SER A 288 9.33 -7.13 -8.15
N LEU A 289 9.63 -5.84 -8.06
CA LEU A 289 8.64 -4.77 -8.01
C LEU A 289 7.85 -4.58 -9.32
N ALA A 290 8.35 -5.12 -10.44
CA ALA A 290 7.67 -5.00 -11.73
C ALA A 290 6.33 -5.76 -11.75
N VAL A 291 6.23 -6.90 -11.04
CA VAL A 291 4.99 -7.70 -11.05
C VAL A 291 3.83 -7.02 -10.29
N PRO A 292 4.02 -6.50 -9.05
CA PRO A 292 3.05 -5.63 -8.42
C PRO A 292 2.69 -4.39 -9.24
N ALA A 293 3.67 -3.77 -9.91
CA ALA A 293 3.42 -2.62 -10.78
C ALA A 293 2.43 -2.96 -11.91
N VAL A 294 2.58 -4.13 -12.54
CA VAL A 294 1.64 -4.63 -13.56
C VAL A 294 0.25 -4.81 -12.97
N ALA A 295 0.11 -5.39 -11.77
CA ALA A 295 -1.19 -5.59 -11.14
C ALA A 295 -1.91 -4.26 -10.83
N TYR A 296 -1.20 -3.27 -10.29
CA TYR A 296 -1.76 -1.95 -10.02
C TYR A 296 -2.10 -1.19 -11.31
N ALA A 297 -1.21 -1.24 -12.31
CA ALA A 297 -1.46 -0.61 -13.60
C ALA A 297 -2.71 -1.20 -14.26
N SER A 298 -2.85 -2.53 -14.28
CA SER A 298 -4.00 -3.22 -14.84
C SER A 298 -5.30 -2.85 -14.14
N LEU A 299 -5.29 -2.77 -12.81
CA LEU A 299 -6.46 -2.36 -12.03
C LEU A 299 -6.88 -0.92 -12.34
N LEU A 300 -5.92 0.02 -12.30
CA LEU A 300 -6.18 1.44 -12.53
C LEU A 300 -6.66 1.71 -13.96
N LEU A 301 -6.06 1.04 -14.95
CA LEU A 301 -6.51 1.12 -16.34
C LEU A 301 -7.90 0.52 -16.52
N ALA A 302 -8.15 -0.68 -16.00
CA ALA A 302 -9.45 -1.33 -16.14
C ALA A 302 -10.58 -0.49 -15.53
N ASN A 303 -10.37 0.09 -14.33
CA ASN A 303 -11.34 0.98 -13.70
C ASN A 303 -11.69 2.19 -14.59
N ARG A 304 -10.68 2.85 -15.16
CA ARG A 304 -10.88 4.00 -16.04
C ARG A 304 -11.55 3.63 -17.35
N LEU A 305 -11.11 2.53 -17.96
CA LEU A 305 -11.67 2.05 -19.24
C LEU A 305 -13.14 1.66 -19.11
N VAL A 306 -13.53 0.99 -18.03
CA VAL A 306 -14.93 0.61 -17.80
C VAL A 306 -15.83 1.85 -17.72
N VAL A 307 -15.42 2.88 -16.98
CA VAL A 307 -16.22 4.12 -16.88
C VAL A 307 -16.28 4.84 -18.21
N TYR A 308 -15.13 5.00 -18.89
CA TYR A 308 -15.07 5.73 -20.15
C TYR A 308 -15.87 5.06 -21.29
N LEU A 309 -15.79 3.72 -21.39
CA LEU A 309 -16.42 2.99 -22.49
C LEU A 309 -17.91 2.69 -22.25
N PHE A 310 -18.32 2.47 -21.00
CA PHE A 310 -19.65 1.96 -20.68
C PHE A 310 -20.55 2.94 -19.94
N GLU A 311 -20.01 4.04 -19.42
CA GLU A 311 -20.79 4.99 -18.60
C GLU A 311 -20.48 6.48 -18.94
N PRO A 312 -20.27 6.85 -20.23
CA PRO A 312 -20.04 8.24 -20.57
C PRO A 312 -21.30 9.09 -20.31
N GLY A 313 -21.12 10.29 -19.79
CA GLY A 313 -22.21 11.20 -19.48
C GLY A 313 -23.04 10.89 -18.22
N MET A 314 -22.76 9.76 -17.55
CA MET A 314 -23.44 9.43 -16.30
C MET A 314 -22.79 10.15 -15.12
N GLN A 315 -23.61 10.88 -14.34
CA GLN A 315 -23.23 11.46 -13.04
C GLN A 315 -24.26 10.96 -12.01
N ASN A 316 -23.93 9.88 -11.30
CA ASN A 316 -24.87 9.18 -10.43
C ASN A 316 -24.37 9.09 -8.97
N TRP A 317 -23.75 10.13 -8.44
CA TRP A 317 -23.35 10.22 -7.03
C TRP A 317 -23.70 11.57 -6.41
#